data_c7981d72db9b07c216e2741bce1ff7a5
#
_entry.id   c7981d72db9b07c216e2741bce1ff7a5
#
_cell.length_a   1.000
_cell.length_b   1.000
_cell.length_c   1.000
_cell.angle_alpha   90.00
_cell.angle_beta   90.00
_cell.angle_gamma   90.00
#
_symmetry.space_group_name_H-M   'P 1'
#
loop_
_entity.id
_entity.type
_entity.pdbx_description
1 polymer ?
#
loop_
_entity_poly.entity_id
_entity_poly.type
_entity_poly.pdbx_seq_one_letter_code
_entity_poly.pdbx_strand_id
1 'polypeptide(L)'
;MNDRLLVATRKGLFVLHADGNGRWTLGDPHFAGEPVGMTLADPRDGTLYAALNLGHFGVKLHRRRAGAAEWEECAVPVYPPQPADAPRPNGDAQASAAADPDGNAASPAPPQPPWTLQQIWSLEAGGADEPGVLWAGTIPGGLFRSDDGGDSWVLNRALWDRPERPEWFGGGYDAPGIHSVMVDPRDSRHVTIGISCGGVWQTDDGGASWRVTADGMEADYMPPERRGEANVQDPHRVVQCAAAPDVLWAQHHCAIFRSTDGGARWQRIEAQPSSFGFAVAVHPHDPDTAWFVPAVKDACRIPVNGEFVVTRTRDGGRSFERLSNGLPPAPAYDLVYRHGLAVDDSGTRLAMASTTGALWTSDDGGDRWQLVSAHLPPVYCVRFA
;
A
#
# COMPACT_ATOMS: atom_id res chain seq x y z
N MET A 1 1.66 -16.85 -16.97
CA MET A 1 0.54 -15.89 -17.08
C MET A 1 -0.42 -16.18 -15.94
N ASN A 2 -0.69 -15.19 -15.15
CA ASN A 2 -1.60 -15.34 -14.01
C ASN A 2 -3.04 -15.27 -14.54
N ASP A 3 -3.83 -16.33 -14.36
CA ASP A 3 -5.24 -16.43 -14.81
C ASP A 3 -6.25 -16.16 -13.70
N ARG A 4 -5.76 -15.74 -12.52
CA ARG A 4 -6.59 -15.26 -11.42
C ARG A 4 -6.28 -13.82 -11.09
N LEU A 5 -7.34 -13.07 -10.75
CA LEU A 5 -7.25 -11.70 -10.25
C LEU A 5 -8.05 -11.60 -8.95
N LEU A 6 -7.40 -11.17 -7.90
CA LEU A 6 -8.00 -10.88 -6.61
C LEU A 6 -8.40 -9.40 -6.56
N VAL A 7 -9.65 -9.12 -6.21
CA VAL A 7 -10.21 -7.77 -6.13
C VAL A 7 -10.82 -7.57 -4.74
N ALA A 8 -10.07 -6.91 -3.88
CA ALA A 8 -10.48 -6.59 -2.52
C ALA A 8 -11.33 -5.31 -2.50
N THR A 9 -12.53 -5.41 -1.96
CA THR A 9 -13.53 -4.35 -2.01
C THR A 9 -14.14 -4.06 -0.64
N ARG A 10 -14.92 -2.98 -0.56
CA ARG A 10 -15.69 -2.62 0.63
C ARG A 10 -16.74 -3.67 1.04
N LYS A 11 -17.05 -4.65 0.17
CA LYS A 11 -18.11 -5.66 0.42
C LYS A 11 -17.71 -7.07 -0.01
N GLY A 12 -16.46 -7.44 0.17
CA GLY A 12 -15.95 -8.78 -0.09
C GLY A 12 -14.68 -8.80 -0.92
N LEU A 13 -14.10 -10.00 -1.01
CA LEU A 13 -13.01 -10.33 -1.91
C LEU A 13 -13.60 -11.11 -3.10
N PHE A 14 -13.48 -10.53 -4.29
CA PHE A 14 -13.87 -11.18 -5.54
C PHE A 14 -12.63 -11.85 -6.16
N VAL A 15 -12.80 -13.08 -6.58
CA VAL A 15 -11.78 -13.82 -7.35
C VAL A 15 -12.27 -13.94 -8.78
N LEU A 16 -11.55 -13.34 -9.71
CA LEU A 16 -11.84 -13.44 -11.13
C LEU A 16 -10.93 -14.47 -11.79
N HIS A 17 -11.45 -15.11 -12.81
CA HIS A 17 -10.71 -16.06 -13.62
C HIS A 17 -10.71 -15.60 -15.08
N ALA A 18 -9.52 -15.61 -15.71
CA ALA A 18 -9.40 -15.37 -17.14
C ALA A 18 -9.74 -16.65 -17.89
N ASP A 19 -10.54 -16.56 -18.94
CA ASP A 19 -10.65 -17.62 -19.94
C ASP A 19 -9.45 -17.55 -20.91
N GLY A 20 -9.24 -18.60 -21.69
CA GLY A 20 -8.14 -18.65 -22.66
C GLY A 20 -8.19 -17.55 -23.75
N ASN A 21 -9.24 -16.73 -23.79
CA ASN A 21 -9.44 -15.65 -24.76
C ASN A 21 -9.25 -14.24 -24.12
N GLY A 22 -8.71 -14.18 -22.89
CA GLY A 22 -8.48 -12.91 -22.18
C GLY A 22 -9.74 -12.29 -21.55
N ARG A 23 -10.87 -12.99 -21.51
CA ARG A 23 -12.10 -12.51 -20.86
C ARG A 23 -12.09 -12.91 -19.38
N TRP A 24 -12.30 -11.94 -18.51
CA TRP A 24 -12.39 -12.15 -17.07
C TRP A 24 -13.83 -12.43 -16.63
N THR A 25 -14.01 -13.48 -15.85
CA THR A 25 -15.31 -13.86 -15.26
C THR A 25 -15.24 -13.64 -13.75
N LEU A 26 -16.23 -12.89 -13.25
CA LEU A 26 -16.38 -12.62 -11.82
C LEU A 26 -16.96 -13.87 -11.12
N GLY A 27 -16.24 -14.34 -10.09
CA GLY A 27 -16.73 -15.37 -9.19
C GLY A 27 -17.57 -14.81 -8.04
N ASP A 28 -18.16 -15.71 -7.25
CA ASP A 28 -18.87 -15.33 -6.03
C ASP A 28 -17.91 -14.71 -5.03
N PRO A 29 -18.34 -13.65 -4.29
CA PRO A 29 -17.48 -12.99 -3.33
C PRO A 29 -17.25 -13.85 -2.08
N HIS A 30 -16.00 -13.91 -1.64
CA HIS A 30 -15.65 -14.32 -0.28
C HIS A 30 -15.89 -13.14 0.68
N PHE A 31 -16.25 -13.41 1.93
CA PHE A 31 -16.56 -12.38 2.93
C PHE A 31 -17.64 -11.40 2.47
N ALA A 32 -18.71 -11.91 1.87
CA ALA A 32 -19.76 -11.09 1.26
C ALA A 32 -20.36 -10.10 2.27
N GLY A 33 -20.31 -8.82 1.93
CA GLY A 33 -20.80 -7.73 2.77
C GLY A 33 -19.75 -7.11 3.70
N GLU A 34 -18.59 -7.75 3.89
CA GLU A 34 -17.52 -7.29 4.77
C GLU A 34 -16.42 -6.56 3.99
N PRO A 35 -15.82 -5.48 4.53
CA PRO A 35 -14.75 -4.78 3.84
C PRO A 35 -13.43 -5.54 3.91
N VAL A 36 -12.89 -5.91 2.75
CA VAL A 36 -11.56 -6.48 2.57
C VAL A 36 -10.64 -5.38 2.08
N GLY A 37 -9.71 -4.93 2.94
CA GLY A 37 -8.83 -3.79 2.65
C GLY A 37 -7.55 -4.16 1.90
N MET A 38 -7.06 -5.41 2.10
CA MET A 38 -5.82 -5.90 1.51
C MET A 38 -5.92 -7.40 1.22
N THR A 39 -5.23 -7.84 0.19
CA THR A 39 -5.11 -9.26 -0.17
C THR A 39 -3.71 -9.58 -0.66
N LEU A 40 -3.30 -10.84 -0.48
CA LEU A 40 -2.04 -11.38 -0.98
C LEU A 40 -2.32 -12.77 -1.59
N ALA A 41 -1.70 -13.05 -2.73
CA ALA A 41 -1.47 -14.40 -3.21
C ALA A 41 0.01 -14.69 -2.98
N ASP A 42 0.33 -15.62 -2.09
CA ASP A 42 1.71 -16.01 -1.83
C ASP A 42 2.27 -16.76 -3.04
N PRO A 43 3.28 -16.24 -3.74
CA PRO A 43 3.80 -16.86 -4.95
C PRO A 43 4.55 -18.18 -4.68
N ARG A 44 4.92 -18.45 -3.41
CA ARG A 44 5.73 -19.61 -3.02
C ARG A 44 4.90 -20.89 -2.91
N ASP A 45 3.65 -20.78 -2.43
CA ASP A 45 2.80 -21.95 -2.17
C ASP A 45 1.34 -21.78 -2.64
N GLY A 46 0.98 -20.63 -3.18
CA GLY A 46 -0.36 -20.32 -3.67
C GLY A 46 -1.39 -20.05 -2.58
N THR A 47 -0.97 -19.86 -1.33
CA THR A 47 -1.86 -19.45 -0.23
C THR A 47 -2.40 -18.05 -0.48
N LEU A 48 -3.70 -17.88 -0.32
CA LEU A 48 -4.37 -16.58 -0.40
C LEU A 48 -4.58 -16.01 0.99
N TYR A 49 -4.38 -14.70 1.13
CA TYR A 49 -4.66 -13.95 2.36
C TYR A 49 -5.65 -12.84 2.09
N ALA A 50 -6.52 -12.56 3.06
CA ALA A 50 -7.48 -11.46 3.05
C ALA A 50 -7.47 -10.74 4.41
N ALA A 51 -7.15 -9.46 4.39
CA ALA A 51 -7.20 -8.61 5.58
C ALA A 51 -8.49 -7.78 5.56
N LEU A 52 -9.34 -7.96 6.56
CA LEU A 52 -10.64 -7.31 6.71
C LEU A 52 -10.53 -6.17 7.72
N ASN A 53 -11.20 -5.07 7.42
CA ASN A 53 -11.33 -3.93 8.35
C ASN A 53 -12.79 -3.78 8.76
N LEU A 54 -13.16 -4.38 9.88
CA LEU A 54 -14.55 -4.48 10.33
C LEU A 54 -14.97 -3.31 11.27
N GLY A 55 -14.24 -2.20 11.21
CA GLY A 55 -14.51 -1.02 12.03
C GLY A 55 -14.38 -1.33 13.52
N HIS A 56 -15.43 -1.12 14.30
CA HIS A 56 -15.40 -1.37 15.75
C HIS A 56 -15.24 -2.85 16.15
N PHE A 57 -15.45 -3.80 15.21
CA PHE A 57 -15.15 -5.21 15.42
C PHE A 57 -13.66 -5.55 15.19
N GLY A 58 -12.86 -4.54 14.84
CA GLY A 58 -11.42 -4.67 14.66
C GLY A 58 -11.00 -5.15 13.28
N VAL A 59 -9.72 -5.44 13.17
CA VAL A 59 -9.10 -6.00 11.98
C VAL A 59 -9.05 -7.53 12.11
N LYS A 60 -9.30 -8.22 11.00
CA LYS A 60 -9.18 -9.68 10.89
C LYS A 60 -8.26 -10.03 9.74
N LEU A 61 -7.52 -11.11 9.88
CA LEU A 61 -6.73 -11.70 8.81
C LEU A 61 -7.20 -13.13 8.59
N HIS A 62 -7.41 -13.50 7.36
CA HIS A 62 -7.76 -14.87 6.97
C HIS A 62 -6.80 -15.37 5.92
N ARG A 63 -6.54 -16.68 5.91
CA ARG A 63 -5.80 -17.36 4.84
C ARG A 63 -6.62 -18.52 4.27
N ARG A 64 -6.36 -18.83 3.00
CA ARG A 64 -6.84 -20.04 2.36
C ARG A 64 -5.68 -20.71 1.63
N ARG A 65 -5.24 -21.84 2.14
CA ARG A 65 -4.16 -22.62 1.53
C ARG A 65 -4.54 -23.11 0.15
N ALA A 66 -3.56 -23.31 -0.70
CA ALA A 66 -3.80 -23.88 -2.04
C ALA A 66 -4.55 -25.22 -1.93
N GLY A 67 -5.63 -25.34 -2.71
CA GLY A 67 -6.50 -26.53 -2.68
C GLY A 67 -7.48 -26.62 -1.53
N ALA A 68 -7.43 -25.73 -0.53
CA ALA A 68 -8.43 -25.66 0.54
C ALA A 68 -9.71 -24.98 0.05
N ALA A 69 -10.87 -25.48 0.53
CA ALA A 69 -12.17 -24.88 0.24
C ALA A 69 -12.47 -23.69 1.16
N GLU A 70 -12.04 -23.78 2.41
CA GLU A 70 -12.42 -22.83 3.48
C GLU A 70 -11.29 -21.86 3.81
N TRP A 71 -11.70 -20.70 4.32
CA TRP A 71 -10.81 -19.71 4.88
C TRP A 71 -10.60 -19.97 6.39
N GLU A 72 -9.36 -19.88 6.84
CA GLU A 72 -8.95 -19.97 8.24
C GLU A 72 -8.67 -18.57 8.79
N GLU A 73 -9.17 -18.24 9.96
CA GLU A 73 -8.78 -17.00 10.65
C GLU A 73 -7.37 -17.13 11.21
N CYS A 74 -6.52 -16.15 10.94
CA CYS A 74 -5.16 -16.03 11.43
C CYS A 74 -5.07 -15.03 12.58
N ALA A 75 -3.92 -15.01 13.27
CA ALA A 75 -3.61 -13.91 14.17
C ALA A 75 -3.49 -12.57 13.42
N VAL A 76 -3.69 -11.47 14.13
CA VAL A 76 -3.42 -10.13 13.62
C VAL A 76 -2.31 -9.46 14.42
N PRO A 77 -1.59 -8.49 13.82
CA PRO A 77 -0.62 -7.68 14.53
C PRO A 77 -1.16 -7.06 15.82
N VAL A 78 -0.37 -7.11 16.90
CA VAL A 78 -0.72 -6.52 18.21
C VAL A 78 0.37 -5.54 18.62
N TYR A 79 -0.03 -4.31 18.90
CA TYR A 79 0.88 -3.27 19.36
C TYR A 79 1.22 -3.38 20.85
N PRO A 80 2.38 -2.84 21.25
CA PRO A 80 2.69 -2.68 22.67
C PRO A 80 1.74 -1.68 23.34
N PRO A 81 1.66 -1.66 24.69
CA PRO A 81 1.00 -0.61 25.43
C PRO A 81 1.51 0.78 25.01
N GLN A 82 0.63 1.77 25.01
CA GLN A 82 1.04 3.15 24.78
C GLN A 82 1.85 3.69 25.97
N PRO A 83 2.83 4.55 25.74
CA PRO A 83 3.48 5.30 26.81
C PRO A 83 2.46 6.08 27.64
N ALA A 84 2.71 6.24 28.93
CA ALA A 84 1.78 6.91 29.84
C ALA A 84 1.50 8.39 29.47
N ASP A 85 2.45 9.02 28.77
CA ASP A 85 2.41 10.39 28.27
C ASP A 85 1.95 10.53 26.82
N ALA A 86 1.59 9.41 26.16
CA ALA A 86 1.10 9.46 24.79
C ALA A 86 -0.19 10.29 24.69
N PRO A 87 -0.37 11.15 23.65
CA PRO A 87 -1.62 11.86 23.43
C PRO A 87 -2.79 10.88 23.27
N ARG A 88 -3.89 11.09 23.98
CA ARG A 88 -5.09 10.25 23.84
C ARG A 88 -5.78 10.58 22.50
N PRO A 89 -6.21 9.57 21.73
CA PRO A 89 -6.78 9.75 20.39
C PRO A 89 -8.07 10.58 20.33
N ASN A 90 -8.79 10.70 21.41
CA ASN A 90 -9.97 11.57 21.52
C ASN A 90 -9.69 12.55 22.65
N GLY A 91 -9.62 13.83 22.33
CA GLY A 91 -9.43 14.89 23.28
C GLY A 91 -10.53 14.91 24.35
N ASP A 92 -10.43 14.01 25.32
CA ASP A 92 -11.08 14.20 26.61
C ASP A 92 -10.39 15.39 27.29
N ALA A 93 -10.80 16.58 26.90
CA ALA A 93 -10.53 17.83 27.59
C ALA A 93 -11.15 17.83 29.01
N GLN A 94 -11.40 16.66 29.60
CA GLN A 94 -12.10 16.49 30.88
C GLN A 94 -11.44 15.50 31.83
N ALA A 95 -10.11 15.41 31.82
CA ALA A 95 -9.39 14.92 32.99
C ALA A 95 -8.35 15.98 33.40
N SER A 96 -8.80 17.21 33.62
CA SER A 96 -8.10 18.07 34.57
C SER A 96 -8.09 17.30 35.89
N ALA A 97 -6.90 16.93 36.37
CA ALA A 97 -6.70 16.40 37.68
C ALA A 97 -7.39 17.33 38.69
N ALA A 98 -8.58 16.94 39.11
CA ALA A 98 -9.12 17.48 40.36
C ALA A 98 -8.11 17.07 41.43
N ALA A 99 -7.31 18.02 41.87
CA ALA A 99 -6.49 17.83 43.04
C ALA A 99 -7.42 17.37 44.16
N ASP A 100 -7.16 16.19 44.68
CA ASP A 100 -7.84 15.71 45.90
C ASP A 100 -7.52 16.71 47.01
N PRO A 101 -8.54 17.35 47.61
CA PRO A 101 -8.32 18.32 48.66
C PRO A 101 -7.69 17.74 49.92
N ASP A 102 -7.56 16.42 50.02
CA ASP A 102 -7.03 15.72 51.18
C ASP A 102 -5.57 15.27 51.10
N GLY A 103 -4.82 15.65 50.08
CA GLY A 103 -3.36 15.48 50.03
C GLY A 103 -2.85 14.02 49.98
N ASN A 104 -3.68 13.09 49.56
CA ASN A 104 -3.26 11.70 49.34
C ASN A 104 -2.48 11.59 48.02
N ALA A 105 -1.36 10.85 48.06
CA ALA A 105 -0.57 10.57 46.87
C ALA A 105 -1.48 10.01 45.75
N ALA A 106 -1.53 10.70 44.62
CA ALA A 106 -2.32 10.27 43.48
C ALA A 106 -2.00 8.81 43.16
N SER A 107 -2.99 7.97 43.07
CA SER A 107 -2.83 6.59 42.60
C SER A 107 -2.19 6.64 41.21
N PRO A 108 -1.22 5.78 40.89
CA PRO A 108 -0.62 5.76 39.56
C PRO A 108 -1.72 5.66 38.50
N ALA A 109 -1.67 6.53 37.50
CA ALA A 109 -2.64 6.51 36.41
C ALA A 109 -2.72 5.08 35.83
N PRO A 110 -3.91 4.57 35.48
CA PRO A 110 -4.02 3.26 34.88
C PRO A 110 -3.18 3.20 33.60
N PRO A 111 -2.56 2.04 33.29
CA PRO A 111 -1.76 1.89 32.10
C PRO A 111 -2.58 2.28 30.85
N GLN A 112 -1.95 2.99 29.92
CA GLN A 112 -2.59 3.34 28.66
C GLN A 112 -2.94 2.05 27.90
N PRO A 113 -4.09 2.01 27.20
CA PRO A 113 -4.40 0.87 26.32
C PRO A 113 -3.34 0.74 25.23
N PRO A 114 -3.15 -0.45 24.62
CA PRO A 114 -2.27 -0.59 23.47
C PRO A 114 -2.76 0.28 22.30
N TRP A 115 -1.85 0.61 21.39
CA TRP A 115 -2.22 1.21 20.12
C TRP A 115 -3.22 0.30 19.41
N THR A 116 -4.29 0.88 18.88
CA THR A 116 -5.31 0.10 18.17
C THR A 116 -4.89 -0.13 16.72
N LEU A 117 -4.83 -1.38 16.29
CA LEU A 117 -4.67 -1.72 14.88
C LEU A 117 -5.90 -1.24 14.10
N GLN A 118 -5.71 -0.28 13.20
CA GLN A 118 -6.78 0.27 12.38
C GLN A 118 -6.90 -0.47 11.05
N GLN A 119 -5.77 -0.86 10.46
CA GLN A 119 -5.72 -1.52 9.17
C GLN A 119 -4.38 -2.22 8.94
N ILE A 120 -4.40 -3.40 8.29
CA ILE A 120 -3.25 -3.93 7.57
C ILE A 120 -3.28 -3.27 6.19
N TRP A 121 -2.30 -2.38 5.91
CA TRP A 121 -2.28 -1.56 4.70
C TRP A 121 -1.33 -2.06 3.62
N SER A 122 -0.39 -2.92 4.00
CA SER A 122 0.37 -3.77 3.08
C SER A 122 0.55 -5.16 3.68
N LEU A 123 0.56 -6.16 2.83
CA LEU A 123 0.78 -7.56 3.19
C LEU A 123 1.59 -8.21 2.07
N GLU A 124 2.80 -8.67 2.39
CA GLU A 124 3.74 -9.21 1.39
C GLU A 124 4.40 -10.48 1.89
N ALA A 125 4.70 -11.37 0.95
CA ALA A 125 5.50 -12.56 1.22
C ALA A 125 6.96 -12.18 1.48
N GLY A 126 7.65 -12.94 2.33
CA GLY A 126 9.11 -12.92 2.45
C GLY A 126 9.80 -13.42 1.18
N GLY A 127 11.13 -13.49 1.19
CA GLY A 127 11.89 -14.03 0.07
C GLY A 127 11.54 -15.47 -0.29
N ALA A 128 11.95 -15.91 -1.47
CA ALA A 128 11.72 -17.28 -1.94
C ALA A 128 12.37 -18.34 -1.05
N ASP A 129 13.42 -17.96 -0.33
CA ASP A 129 14.18 -18.78 0.63
C ASP A 129 13.60 -18.76 2.05
N GLU A 130 12.53 -17.99 2.30
CA GLU A 130 11.91 -17.83 3.61
C GLU A 130 10.46 -18.35 3.63
N PRO A 131 10.21 -19.65 3.53
CA PRO A 131 8.86 -20.22 3.53
C PRO A 131 8.10 -19.84 4.81
N GLY A 132 6.85 -19.39 4.65
CA GLY A 132 6.01 -18.96 5.78
C GLY A 132 6.25 -17.54 6.28
N VAL A 133 7.33 -16.86 5.86
CA VAL A 133 7.56 -15.46 6.24
C VAL A 133 6.58 -14.52 5.53
N LEU A 134 5.97 -13.66 6.31
CA LEU A 134 5.11 -12.56 5.84
C LEU A 134 5.52 -11.25 6.50
N TRP A 135 5.33 -10.16 5.76
CA TRP A 135 5.47 -8.79 6.26
C TRP A 135 4.13 -8.08 6.20
N ALA A 136 3.75 -7.41 7.30
CA ALA A 136 2.55 -6.60 7.37
C ALA A 136 2.90 -5.16 7.77
N GLY A 137 2.61 -4.22 6.88
CA GLY A 137 2.62 -2.79 7.17
C GLY A 137 1.23 -2.34 7.58
N THR A 138 1.14 -1.53 8.63
CA THR A 138 -0.13 -1.24 9.30
C THR A 138 -0.38 0.25 9.50
N ILE A 139 -1.61 0.58 9.88
CA ILE A 139 -2.01 1.85 10.48
C ILE A 139 -2.39 1.57 11.95
N PRO A 140 -1.79 2.27 12.93
CA PRO A 140 -0.66 3.20 12.85
C PRO A 140 0.59 2.59 12.24
N GLY A 141 1.59 3.40 11.84
CA GLY A 141 2.79 2.97 11.13
C GLY A 141 3.66 1.97 11.88
N GLY A 142 3.26 0.71 11.92
CA GLY A 142 4.00 -0.43 12.42
C GLY A 142 4.33 -1.41 11.31
N LEU A 143 5.53 -1.99 11.36
CA LEU A 143 5.93 -3.11 10.53
C LEU A 143 5.97 -4.36 11.38
N PHE A 144 5.28 -5.40 10.94
CA PHE A 144 5.24 -6.69 11.63
C PHE A 144 5.74 -7.79 10.70
N ARG A 145 6.39 -8.78 11.29
CA ARG A 145 6.85 -10.00 10.62
C ARG A 145 6.17 -11.20 11.25
N SER A 146 5.75 -12.13 10.43
CA SER A 146 5.34 -13.49 10.78
C SER A 146 6.34 -14.47 10.18
N ASP A 147 6.71 -15.50 10.91
CA ASP A 147 7.57 -16.59 10.44
C ASP A 147 6.79 -17.90 10.25
N ASP A 148 5.48 -17.88 10.45
CA ASP A 148 4.59 -19.06 10.52
C ASP A 148 3.31 -18.94 9.66
N GLY A 149 3.36 -18.11 8.61
CA GLY A 149 2.24 -17.93 7.68
C GLY A 149 1.06 -17.18 8.29
N GLY A 150 1.30 -16.32 9.29
CA GLY A 150 0.28 -15.47 9.92
C GLY A 150 -0.31 -16.03 11.20
N ASP A 151 0.21 -17.15 11.73
CA ASP A 151 -0.25 -17.70 13.01
C ASP A 151 0.23 -16.87 14.20
N SER A 152 1.35 -16.14 14.04
CA SER A 152 1.83 -15.15 15.00
C SER A 152 2.52 -13.97 14.30
N TRP A 153 2.60 -12.81 14.99
CA TRP A 153 3.20 -11.59 14.47
C TRP A 153 4.12 -10.93 15.50
N VAL A 154 5.28 -10.52 15.05
CA VAL A 154 6.26 -9.79 15.87
C VAL A 154 6.43 -8.38 15.31
N LEU A 155 6.25 -7.37 16.18
CA LEU A 155 6.54 -5.97 15.82
C LEU A 155 8.04 -5.78 15.59
N ASN A 156 8.42 -5.18 14.47
CA ASN A 156 9.79 -4.80 14.22
C ASN A 156 10.17 -3.62 15.11
N ARG A 157 10.80 -3.93 16.27
CA ARG A 157 11.16 -2.94 17.28
C ARG A 157 12.25 -2.00 16.77
N ALA A 158 13.17 -2.47 15.92
CA ALA A 158 14.25 -1.66 15.38
C ALA A 158 13.73 -0.48 14.53
N LEU A 159 12.57 -0.65 13.86
CA LEU A 159 11.89 0.44 13.16
C LEU A 159 10.97 1.21 14.10
N TRP A 160 10.19 0.51 14.94
CA TRP A 160 9.19 1.12 15.82
C TRP A 160 9.80 2.08 16.84
N ASP A 161 10.97 1.75 17.37
CA ASP A 161 11.69 2.53 18.38
C ASP A 161 12.64 3.58 17.78
N ARG A 162 12.57 3.82 16.45
CA ARG A 162 13.36 4.88 15.81
C ARG A 162 13.00 6.25 16.39
N PRO A 163 14.01 7.10 16.70
CA PRO A 163 13.77 8.45 17.20
C PRO A 163 13.02 9.35 16.22
N GLU A 164 13.08 9.05 14.91
CA GLU A 164 12.39 9.79 13.85
C GLU A 164 10.90 9.44 13.75
N ARG A 165 10.46 8.29 14.27
CA ARG A 165 9.07 7.84 14.15
C ARG A 165 8.03 8.85 14.68
N PRO A 166 8.24 9.57 15.78
CA PRO A 166 7.31 10.60 16.24
C PRO A 166 7.11 11.77 15.25
N GLU A 167 8.02 11.92 14.28
CA GLU A 167 7.91 12.96 13.24
C GLU A 167 7.00 12.53 12.08
N TRP A 168 6.69 11.24 11.95
CA TRP A 168 5.76 10.75 10.93
C TRP A 168 4.35 11.21 11.26
N PHE A 169 3.59 11.57 10.24
CA PHE A 169 2.21 12.04 10.39
C PHE A 169 1.26 11.39 9.39
N GLY A 170 -0.03 11.62 9.55
CA GLY A 170 -1.03 11.03 8.67
C GLY A 170 -1.09 11.71 7.31
N GLY A 171 -1.03 10.92 6.23
CA GLY A 171 -1.27 11.35 4.86
C GLY A 171 -2.59 10.78 4.34
N GLY A 172 -3.71 11.30 4.82
CA GLY A 172 -5.05 10.81 4.48
C GLY A 172 -5.69 9.91 5.55
N TYR A 173 -4.99 9.68 6.66
CA TYR A 173 -5.47 9.07 7.91
C TYR A 173 -4.95 9.92 9.09
N ASP A 174 -5.54 9.75 10.26
CA ASP A 174 -5.11 10.47 11.47
C ASP A 174 -3.72 10.02 11.96
N ALA A 175 -3.28 8.86 11.54
CA ALA A 175 -1.98 8.29 11.87
C ALA A 175 -1.20 7.91 10.60
N PRO A 176 0.14 7.93 10.63
CA PRO A 176 0.96 7.42 9.53
C PRO A 176 0.71 5.94 9.31
N GLY A 177 0.99 5.43 8.11
CA GLY A 177 0.83 4.03 7.78
C GLY A 177 1.89 3.52 6.81
N ILE A 178 2.22 2.24 6.91
CA ILE A 178 3.13 1.55 6.01
C ILE A 178 2.30 0.86 4.93
N HIS A 179 2.34 1.40 3.71
CA HIS A 179 1.53 0.95 2.58
C HIS A 179 2.32 0.22 1.49
N SER A 180 3.63 0.25 1.53
CA SER A 180 4.49 -0.47 0.58
C SER A 180 5.53 -1.27 1.36
N VAL A 181 5.67 -2.53 1.02
CA VAL A 181 6.74 -3.41 1.46
C VAL A 181 7.26 -4.13 0.22
N MET A 182 8.56 -4.13 0.01
CA MET A 182 9.22 -4.79 -1.10
C MET A 182 10.41 -5.58 -0.56
N VAL A 183 10.40 -6.89 -0.76
CA VAL A 183 11.51 -7.77 -0.44
C VAL A 183 12.36 -7.93 -1.69
N ASP A 184 13.65 -7.67 -1.61
CA ASP A 184 14.56 -7.81 -2.76
C ASP A 184 14.63 -9.28 -3.18
N PRO A 185 14.34 -9.61 -4.46
CA PRO A 185 14.37 -11.00 -4.91
C PRO A 185 15.76 -11.64 -4.89
N ARG A 186 16.83 -10.84 -4.71
CA ARG A 186 18.22 -11.30 -4.64
C ARG A 186 18.68 -11.60 -3.21
N ASP A 187 18.09 -10.92 -2.22
CA ASP A 187 18.43 -11.08 -0.80
C ASP A 187 17.20 -10.74 0.07
N SER A 188 16.59 -11.76 0.67
CA SER A 188 15.40 -11.63 1.52
C SER A 188 15.59 -10.72 2.74
N ARG A 189 16.84 -10.47 3.14
CA ARG A 189 17.18 -9.55 4.24
C ARG A 189 17.09 -8.08 3.82
N HIS A 190 17.14 -7.80 2.50
CA HIS A 190 16.97 -6.45 1.98
C HIS A 190 15.48 -6.16 1.77
N VAL A 191 14.92 -5.29 2.61
CA VAL A 191 13.50 -4.89 2.55
C VAL A 191 13.40 -3.39 2.47
N THR A 192 12.63 -2.91 1.51
CA THR A 192 12.27 -1.50 1.34
C THR A 192 10.81 -1.28 1.73
N ILE A 193 10.53 -0.22 2.48
CA ILE A 193 9.16 0.15 2.85
C ILE A 193 8.86 1.61 2.50
N GLY A 194 7.60 1.89 2.17
CA GLY A 194 7.06 3.23 1.99
C GLY A 194 6.07 3.57 3.08
N ILE A 195 6.25 4.73 3.71
CA ILE A 195 5.45 5.22 4.83
C ILE A 195 4.77 6.52 4.41
N SER A 196 3.46 6.57 4.56
CA SER A 196 2.69 7.80 4.35
C SER A 196 3.17 8.88 5.31
N CYS A 197 3.66 10.01 4.76
CA CYS A 197 4.32 11.09 5.49
C CYS A 197 5.39 10.63 6.48
N GLY A 198 6.23 9.70 6.04
CA GLY A 198 7.32 9.13 6.83
C GLY A 198 8.52 8.70 5.96
N GLY A 199 8.43 8.89 4.64
CA GLY A 199 9.51 8.61 3.69
C GLY A 199 9.61 7.16 3.26
N VAL A 200 10.77 6.82 2.70
CA VAL A 200 11.16 5.47 2.28
C VAL A 200 12.26 4.97 3.20
N TRP A 201 12.13 3.77 3.70
CA TRP A 201 13.09 3.16 4.63
C TRP A 201 13.57 1.82 4.13
N GLN A 202 14.81 1.48 4.46
CA GLN A 202 15.43 0.23 4.06
C GLN A 202 16.17 -0.46 5.21
N THR A 203 16.18 -1.79 5.14
CA THR A 203 17.02 -2.66 5.93
C THR A 203 17.83 -3.56 5.00
N ASP A 204 19.07 -3.92 5.40
CA ASP A 204 19.92 -4.88 4.70
C ASP A 204 20.18 -6.12 5.58
N ASP A 205 19.57 -6.18 6.76
CA ASP A 205 19.81 -7.19 7.79
C ASP A 205 18.53 -7.86 8.31
N GLY A 206 17.48 -7.90 7.47
CA GLY A 206 16.21 -8.55 7.80
C GLY A 206 15.38 -7.79 8.84
N GLY A 207 15.62 -6.48 8.97
CA GLY A 207 14.88 -5.62 9.89
C GLY A 207 15.54 -5.43 11.24
N ALA A 208 16.81 -5.86 11.42
CA ALA A 208 17.55 -5.62 12.66
C ALA A 208 18.01 -4.16 12.79
N SER A 209 18.21 -3.46 11.66
CA SER A 209 18.45 -2.02 11.60
C SER A 209 17.76 -1.38 10.38
N TRP A 210 17.49 -0.08 10.46
CA TRP A 210 16.79 0.67 9.42
C TRP A 210 17.44 2.01 9.15
N ARG A 211 17.47 2.40 7.88
CA ARG A 211 17.88 3.74 7.42
C ARG A 211 16.79 4.35 6.54
N VAL A 212 16.63 5.66 6.61
CA VAL A 212 15.80 6.40 5.66
C VAL A 212 16.55 6.60 4.34
N THR A 213 15.85 6.48 3.21
CA THR A 213 16.43 6.54 1.85
C THR A 213 15.59 7.41 0.94
N ALA A 214 15.29 8.63 1.35
CA ALA A 214 14.46 9.58 0.61
C ALA A 214 15.27 10.76 0.02
N ASP A 215 16.60 10.63 -0.09
CA ASP A 215 17.45 11.70 -0.66
C ASP A 215 17.04 12.04 -2.09
N GLY A 216 16.82 13.33 -2.38
CA GLY A 216 16.34 13.81 -3.66
C GLY A 216 14.81 13.84 -3.81
N MET A 217 14.04 13.33 -2.87
CA MET A 217 12.60 13.61 -2.79
C MET A 217 12.34 15.00 -2.24
N GLU A 218 11.26 15.62 -2.68
CA GLU A 218 10.85 16.96 -2.27
C GLU A 218 9.36 17.02 -1.92
N ALA A 219 9.07 17.46 -0.69
CA ALA A 219 7.73 17.65 -0.16
C ALA A 219 7.31 19.11 -0.33
N ASP A 220 6.70 19.46 -1.47
CA ASP A 220 6.32 20.86 -1.81
C ASP A 220 5.33 21.48 -0.83
N TYR A 221 4.61 20.67 -0.05
CA TYR A 221 3.69 21.13 1.01
C TYR A 221 4.41 21.56 2.29
N MET A 222 5.72 21.30 2.40
CA MET A 222 6.53 21.73 3.54
C MET A 222 7.15 23.12 3.27
N PRO A 223 7.50 23.87 4.33
CA PRO A 223 8.31 25.09 4.19
C PRO A 223 9.60 24.81 3.41
N PRO A 224 10.12 25.76 2.64
CA PRO A 224 11.26 25.54 1.73
C PRO A 224 12.48 24.87 2.37
N GLU A 225 12.79 25.21 3.63
CA GLU A 225 13.91 24.66 4.38
C GLU A 225 13.72 23.21 4.81
N ARG A 226 12.47 22.70 4.79
CA ARG A 226 12.14 21.35 5.21
C ARG A 226 11.75 20.43 4.06
N ARG A 227 11.65 20.92 2.83
CA ARG A 227 11.17 20.15 1.67
C ARG A 227 11.98 18.89 1.39
N GLY A 228 13.29 18.93 1.62
CA GLY A 228 14.19 17.80 1.43
C GLY A 228 14.36 16.91 2.67
N GLU A 229 13.66 17.16 3.77
CA GLU A 229 13.73 16.28 4.94
C GLU A 229 13.13 14.90 4.63
N ALA A 230 13.86 13.85 4.95
CA ALA A 230 13.48 12.49 4.58
C ALA A 230 12.20 12.01 5.27
N ASN A 231 12.01 12.37 6.54
CA ASN A 231 10.87 11.91 7.36
C ASN A 231 9.54 12.59 7.04
N VAL A 232 9.55 13.65 6.23
CA VAL A 232 8.33 14.36 5.84
C VAL A 232 7.85 13.97 4.45
N GLN A 233 8.61 13.16 3.73
CA GLN A 233 8.21 12.71 2.40
C GLN A 233 6.96 11.83 2.45
N ASP A 234 6.04 12.05 1.51
CA ASP A 234 4.78 11.31 1.41
C ASP A 234 4.72 10.49 0.11
N PRO A 235 5.42 9.36 0.04
CA PRO A 235 5.19 8.42 -1.05
C PRO A 235 3.79 7.84 -0.91
N HIS A 236 2.96 7.94 -1.94
CA HIS A 236 1.66 7.30 -1.99
C HIS A 236 1.78 5.80 -2.30
N ARG A 237 2.74 5.43 -3.11
CA ARG A 237 3.09 4.04 -3.43
C ARG A 237 4.54 3.97 -3.88
N VAL A 238 5.28 2.96 -3.42
CA VAL A 238 6.61 2.61 -3.92
C VAL A 238 6.55 1.20 -4.49
N VAL A 239 7.19 1.00 -5.65
CA VAL A 239 7.31 -0.30 -6.32
C VAL A 239 8.73 -0.51 -6.83
N GLN A 240 9.14 -1.78 -6.93
CA GLN A 240 10.46 -2.21 -7.36
C GLN A 240 10.35 -3.07 -8.61
N CYS A 241 11.25 -2.91 -9.58
CA CYS A 241 11.32 -3.78 -10.75
C CYS A 241 11.94 -5.13 -10.35
N ALA A 242 11.23 -6.25 -10.54
CA ALA A 242 11.71 -7.57 -10.13
C ALA A 242 13.01 -7.99 -10.83
N ALA A 243 13.16 -7.69 -12.14
CA ALA A 243 14.37 -8.04 -12.89
C ALA A 243 15.54 -7.06 -12.68
N ALA A 244 15.26 -5.86 -12.16
CA ALA A 244 16.26 -4.84 -11.86
C ALA A 244 15.94 -4.19 -10.49
N PRO A 245 16.16 -4.87 -9.37
CA PRO A 245 15.71 -4.44 -8.05
C PRO A 245 16.33 -3.11 -7.57
N ASP A 246 17.40 -2.66 -8.17
CA ASP A 246 17.97 -1.33 -7.89
C ASP A 246 17.13 -0.19 -8.50
N VAL A 247 16.14 -0.52 -9.35
CA VAL A 247 15.22 0.47 -9.91
C VAL A 247 13.90 0.46 -9.17
N LEU A 248 13.62 1.58 -8.51
CA LEU A 248 12.38 1.83 -7.81
C LEU A 248 11.64 3.02 -8.43
N TRP A 249 10.32 2.95 -8.37
CA TRP A 249 9.43 4.03 -8.74
C TRP A 249 8.53 4.40 -7.57
N ALA A 250 8.31 5.68 -7.37
CA ALA A 250 7.39 6.19 -6.37
C ALA A 250 6.38 7.14 -6.99
N GLN A 251 5.09 6.84 -6.82
CA GLN A 251 4.07 7.87 -6.89
C GLN A 251 4.10 8.60 -5.54
N HIS A 252 4.52 9.84 -5.55
CA HIS A 252 4.61 10.70 -4.38
C HIS A 252 3.48 11.73 -4.40
N HIS A 253 3.20 12.35 -3.25
CA HIS A 253 2.20 13.42 -3.12
C HIS A 253 2.46 14.61 -4.08
N CYS A 254 3.70 14.97 -4.32
CA CYS A 254 4.04 16.15 -5.12
C CYS A 254 4.40 15.83 -6.58
N ALA A 255 4.92 14.63 -6.86
CA ALA A 255 5.46 14.28 -8.16
C ALA A 255 5.61 12.75 -8.31
N ILE A 256 6.18 12.32 -9.43
CA ILE A 256 6.72 10.99 -9.61
C ILE A 256 8.21 11.03 -9.25
N PHE A 257 8.71 10.01 -8.57
CA PHE A 257 10.14 9.86 -8.31
C PHE A 257 10.63 8.49 -8.77
N ARG A 258 11.88 8.47 -9.26
CA ARG A 258 12.57 7.25 -9.67
C ARG A 258 13.95 7.17 -9.04
N SER A 259 14.32 6.00 -8.56
CA SER A 259 15.70 5.67 -8.19
C SER A 259 16.24 4.59 -9.13
N THR A 260 17.56 4.62 -9.40
CA THR A 260 18.28 3.61 -10.18
C THR A 260 19.48 3.04 -9.41
N ASP A 261 19.58 3.35 -8.14
CA ASP A 261 20.69 2.98 -7.26
C ASP A 261 20.19 2.36 -5.93
N GLY A 262 19.09 1.60 -6.00
CA GLY A 262 18.53 0.91 -4.86
C GLY A 262 17.84 1.83 -3.85
N GLY A 263 17.40 3.02 -4.26
CA GLY A 263 16.75 3.99 -3.37
C GLY A 263 17.71 4.95 -2.68
N ALA A 264 19.03 4.87 -2.95
CA ALA A 264 19.99 5.78 -2.34
C ALA A 264 19.76 7.23 -2.76
N ARG A 265 19.34 7.45 -4.01
CA ARG A 265 18.96 8.76 -4.53
C ARG A 265 17.73 8.66 -5.40
N TRP A 266 16.85 9.66 -5.30
CA TRP A 266 15.61 9.79 -6.08
C TRP A 266 15.67 10.98 -7.01
N GLN A 267 15.22 10.78 -8.23
CA GLN A 267 15.08 11.82 -9.26
C GLN A 267 13.60 12.17 -9.42
N ARG A 268 13.26 13.45 -9.32
CA ARG A 268 11.93 13.98 -9.62
C ARG A 268 11.65 13.90 -11.11
N ILE A 269 10.45 13.46 -11.45
CA ILE A 269 9.95 13.32 -12.82
C ILE A 269 8.59 14.01 -12.92
N GLU A 270 8.44 14.83 -13.96
CA GLU A 270 7.19 15.51 -14.26
C GLU A 270 6.46 14.79 -15.41
N ALA A 271 5.17 14.54 -15.21
CA ALA A 271 4.31 13.87 -16.20
C ALA A 271 3.11 14.74 -16.58
N GLN A 272 2.58 14.50 -17.79
CA GLN A 272 1.35 15.11 -18.26
C GLN A 272 0.26 14.04 -18.37
N PRO A 273 -1.01 14.33 -17.99
CA PRO A 273 -1.58 15.65 -17.64
C PRO A 273 -1.31 16.10 -16.19
N SER A 274 -0.79 15.23 -15.33
CA SER A 274 -0.42 15.53 -13.94
C SER A 274 0.61 14.54 -13.44
N SER A 275 1.50 14.99 -12.57
CA SER A 275 2.42 14.12 -11.79
C SER A 275 1.82 13.66 -10.45
N PHE A 276 0.62 14.17 -10.09
CA PHE A 276 -0.11 13.76 -8.90
C PHE A 276 -0.98 12.54 -9.18
N GLY A 277 -0.98 11.60 -8.27
CA GLY A 277 -1.82 10.40 -8.26
C GLY A 277 -1.56 9.57 -7.01
N PHE A 278 -2.04 8.32 -7.01
CA PHE A 278 -1.84 7.41 -5.86
C PHE A 278 -1.21 6.08 -6.28
N ALA A 279 -1.49 5.62 -7.49
CA ALA A 279 -1.10 4.31 -7.96
C ALA A 279 0.11 4.38 -8.90
N VAL A 280 1.00 3.43 -8.76
CA VAL A 280 2.10 3.14 -9.69
C VAL A 280 2.27 1.64 -9.83
N ALA A 281 2.53 1.17 -11.05
CA ALA A 281 3.00 -0.17 -11.35
C ALA A 281 4.27 -0.07 -12.23
N VAL A 282 5.23 -0.96 -12.02
CA VAL A 282 6.44 -1.06 -12.84
C VAL A 282 6.46 -2.41 -13.55
N HIS A 283 6.90 -2.41 -14.80
CA HIS A 283 7.04 -3.65 -15.56
C HIS A 283 8.05 -4.58 -14.90
N PRO A 284 7.73 -5.89 -14.68
CA PRO A 284 8.58 -6.78 -13.92
C PRO A 284 9.94 -7.05 -14.58
N HIS A 285 10.06 -6.91 -15.90
CA HIS A 285 11.26 -7.22 -16.67
C HIS A 285 11.89 -6.00 -17.36
N ASP A 286 11.23 -4.84 -17.34
CA ASP A 286 11.72 -3.59 -17.96
C ASP A 286 11.63 -2.44 -16.96
N PRO A 287 12.75 -2.06 -16.32
CA PRO A 287 12.76 -1.02 -15.29
C PRO A 287 12.43 0.39 -15.80
N ASP A 288 12.45 0.60 -17.10
CA ASP A 288 12.15 1.88 -17.75
C ASP A 288 10.67 2.05 -18.10
N THR A 289 9.88 0.96 -17.99
CA THR A 289 8.44 0.96 -18.23
C THR A 289 7.64 0.98 -16.91
N ALA A 290 6.80 2.02 -16.75
CA ALA A 290 5.92 2.16 -15.58
C ALA A 290 4.59 2.83 -15.96
N TRP A 291 3.54 2.55 -15.17
CA TRP A 291 2.19 3.07 -15.34
C TRP A 291 1.73 3.83 -14.10
N PHE A 292 0.98 4.92 -14.34
CA PHE A 292 0.42 5.78 -13.30
C PHE A 292 -1.02 6.14 -13.64
N VAL A 293 -1.80 6.51 -12.63
CA VAL A 293 -3.18 7.00 -12.82
C VAL A 293 -3.28 8.42 -12.25
N PRO A 294 -3.16 9.44 -13.13
CA PRO A 294 -3.08 10.83 -12.70
C PRO A 294 -4.42 11.37 -12.20
N ALA A 295 -4.35 12.23 -11.18
CA ALA A 295 -5.44 13.05 -10.67
C ALA A 295 -5.01 14.52 -10.61
N VAL A 296 -5.95 15.43 -10.31
CA VAL A 296 -5.65 16.87 -10.32
C VAL A 296 -4.67 17.25 -9.22
N LYS A 297 -5.03 16.98 -7.94
CA LYS A 297 -4.23 17.26 -6.74
C LYS A 297 -4.91 16.67 -5.51
N ASP A 298 -4.26 16.69 -4.37
CA ASP A 298 -4.80 16.14 -3.12
C ASP A 298 -6.14 16.77 -2.69
N ALA A 299 -6.27 18.08 -2.78
CA ALA A 299 -7.53 18.79 -2.46
C ALA A 299 -8.62 18.60 -3.54
N CYS A 300 -8.31 17.94 -4.68
CA CYS A 300 -9.23 17.72 -5.80
C CYS A 300 -8.92 16.36 -6.46
N ARG A 301 -9.36 15.29 -5.82
CA ARG A 301 -9.03 13.90 -6.17
C ARG A 301 -9.93 13.35 -7.27
N ILE A 302 -9.87 13.99 -8.44
CA ILE A 302 -10.60 13.58 -9.67
C ILE A 302 -9.63 13.60 -10.86
N PRO A 303 -9.96 12.94 -11.97
CA PRO A 303 -9.19 13.02 -13.21
C PRO A 303 -9.04 14.47 -13.72
N VAL A 304 -7.87 14.76 -14.29
CA VAL A 304 -7.61 16.09 -14.88
C VAL A 304 -8.59 16.34 -16.03
N ASN A 305 -9.29 17.47 -16.00
CA ASN A 305 -10.34 17.83 -16.95
C ASN A 305 -11.49 16.82 -17.06
N GLY A 306 -11.67 15.95 -16.07
CA GLY A 306 -12.62 14.84 -16.14
C GLY A 306 -12.24 13.75 -17.15
N GLU A 307 -11.00 13.71 -17.61
CA GLU A 307 -10.48 12.73 -18.56
C GLU A 307 -9.76 11.60 -17.80
N PHE A 308 -10.43 10.49 -17.62
CA PHE A 308 -9.82 9.33 -16.94
C PHE A 308 -8.85 8.62 -17.87
N VAL A 309 -7.56 8.66 -17.50
CA VAL A 309 -6.46 8.10 -18.29
C VAL A 309 -5.48 7.35 -17.43
N VAL A 310 -4.74 6.44 -18.05
CA VAL A 310 -3.49 5.89 -17.51
C VAL A 310 -2.35 6.56 -18.24
N THR A 311 -1.28 6.94 -17.56
CA THR A 311 -0.05 7.39 -18.21
C THR A 311 1.00 6.31 -18.10
N ARG A 312 1.72 6.08 -19.23
CA ARG A 312 2.79 5.10 -19.30
C ARG A 312 4.08 5.76 -19.79
N THR A 313 5.18 5.46 -19.13
CA THR A 313 6.53 5.71 -19.67
C THR A 313 7.15 4.39 -20.12
N ARG A 314 8.02 4.44 -21.14
CA ARG A 314 8.84 3.32 -21.61
C ARG A 314 10.32 3.70 -21.73
N ASP A 315 10.68 4.85 -21.21
CA ASP A 315 12.01 5.44 -21.36
C ASP A 315 12.56 6.01 -20.04
N GLY A 316 12.10 5.46 -18.93
CA GLY A 316 12.56 5.86 -17.59
C GLY A 316 12.03 7.21 -17.15
N GLY A 317 10.88 7.65 -17.66
CA GLY A 317 10.22 8.89 -17.26
C GLY A 317 10.61 10.12 -18.09
N ARG A 318 11.32 9.95 -19.21
CA ARG A 318 11.66 11.06 -20.12
C ARG A 318 10.46 11.49 -20.96
N SER A 319 9.55 10.55 -21.25
CA SER A 319 8.28 10.82 -21.92
C SER A 319 7.14 9.97 -21.37
N PHE A 320 5.90 10.44 -21.58
CA PHE A 320 4.69 9.73 -21.13
C PHE A 320 3.67 9.67 -22.26
N GLU A 321 3.10 8.47 -22.44
CA GLU A 321 1.96 8.21 -23.31
C GLU A 321 0.67 8.31 -22.49
N ARG A 322 -0.39 8.87 -23.07
CA ARG A 322 -1.75 8.88 -22.48
C ARG A 322 -2.55 7.73 -23.05
N LEU A 323 -3.00 6.82 -22.21
CA LEU A 323 -3.74 5.63 -22.58
C LEU A 323 -5.19 5.78 -22.10
N SER A 324 -6.14 5.85 -23.03
CA SER A 324 -7.57 6.03 -22.72
C SER A 324 -8.50 5.12 -23.54
N ASN A 325 -7.95 4.34 -24.47
CA ASN A 325 -8.74 3.46 -25.31
C ASN A 325 -9.46 2.39 -24.48
N GLY A 326 -10.81 2.41 -24.48
CA GLY A 326 -11.64 1.50 -23.68
C GLY A 326 -11.90 1.97 -22.24
N LEU A 327 -11.33 3.10 -21.80
CA LEU A 327 -11.68 3.78 -20.55
C LEU A 327 -12.94 4.68 -20.76
N PRO A 328 -13.63 5.08 -19.68
CA PRO A 328 -14.83 5.90 -19.80
C PRO A 328 -14.51 7.25 -20.48
N PRO A 329 -15.43 7.73 -21.36
CA PRO A 329 -15.28 9.05 -21.96
C PRO A 329 -15.45 10.15 -20.89
N ALA A 330 -14.91 11.33 -21.17
CA ALA A 330 -15.13 12.50 -20.32
C ALA A 330 -16.62 12.95 -20.37
N PRO A 331 -17.20 13.41 -19.24
CA PRO A 331 -16.56 13.52 -17.93
C PRO A 331 -16.61 12.21 -17.14
N ALA A 332 -15.47 11.83 -16.55
CA ALA A 332 -15.37 10.71 -15.64
C ALA A 332 -14.73 11.18 -14.30
N TYR A 333 -15.15 10.58 -13.21
CA TYR A 333 -14.74 10.97 -11.85
C TYR A 333 -14.13 9.82 -11.07
N ASP A 334 -13.69 8.79 -11.78
CA ASP A 334 -13.00 7.63 -11.19
C ASP A 334 -11.66 8.04 -10.60
N LEU A 335 -11.34 7.47 -9.45
CA LEU A 335 -10.04 7.62 -8.79
C LEU A 335 -9.48 6.24 -8.46
N VAL A 336 -8.19 6.04 -8.69
CA VAL A 336 -7.49 4.80 -8.38
C VAL A 336 -6.52 5.05 -7.24
N TYR A 337 -6.73 4.37 -6.11
CA TYR A 337 -5.82 4.46 -4.99
C TYR A 337 -4.66 3.47 -5.13
N ARG A 338 -3.63 3.65 -4.31
CA ARG A 338 -2.32 2.98 -4.19
C ARG A 338 -2.25 1.54 -4.74
N HIS A 339 -3.15 0.66 -4.28
CA HIS A 339 -3.18 -0.76 -4.61
C HIS A 339 -4.26 -1.09 -5.66
N GLY A 340 -4.87 -0.10 -6.26
CA GLY A 340 -5.90 -0.26 -7.31
C GLY A 340 -5.35 -0.45 -8.71
N LEU A 341 -4.02 -0.51 -8.91
CA LEU A 341 -3.34 -0.79 -10.17
C LEU A 341 -2.33 -1.91 -9.95
N ALA A 342 -2.37 -2.92 -10.81
CA ALA A 342 -1.43 -4.03 -10.81
C ALA A 342 -1.02 -4.42 -12.22
N VAL A 343 0.18 -4.98 -12.37
CA VAL A 343 0.71 -5.63 -13.57
C VAL A 343 1.06 -7.06 -13.22
N ASP A 344 0.83 -8.00 -14.14
CA ASP A 344 1.18 -9.41 -13.96
C ASP A 344 2.66 -9.70 -14.27
N ASP A 345 3.10 -10.92 -14.00
CA ASP A 345 4.48 -11.35 -14.23
C ASP A 345 4.90 -11.31 -15.71
N SER A 346 3.98 -11.27 -16.66
CA SER A 346 4.31 -11.11 -18.08
C SER A 346 4.68 -9.66 -18.45
N GLY A 347 4.23 -8.69 -17.64
CA GLY A 347 4.35 -7.27 -17.91
C GLY A 347 3.37 -6.74 -18.96
N THR A 348 2.51 -7.60 -19.52
CA THR A 348 1.54 -7.20 -20.57
C THR A 348 0.13 -7.07 -20.05
N ARG A 349 -0.24 -7.84 -19.00
CA ARG A 349 -1.55 -7.75 -18.37
C ARG A 349 -1.56 -6.74 -17.26
N LEU A 350 -2.56 -5.87 -17.29
CA LEU A 350 -2.81 -4.88 -16.25
C LEU A 350 -4.24 -5.06 -15.71
N ALA A 351 -4.42 -4.79 -14.44
CA ALA A 351 -5.71 -4.64 -13.80
C ALA A 351 -5.75 -3.29 -13.09
N MET A 352 -6.83 -2.55 -13.27
CA MET A 352 -7.05 -1.25 -12.65
C MET A 352 -8.48 -1.17 -12.12
N ALA A 353 -8.64 -0.74 -10.87
CA ALA A 353 -9.94 -0.58 -10.27
C ALA A 353 -10.07 0.71 -9.47
N SER A 354 -11.26 1.30 -9.52
CA SER A 354 -11.52 2.61 -8.95
C SER A 354 -12.25 2.56 -7.61
N THR A 355 -12.22 3.68 -6.92
CA THR A 355 -12.97 3.94 -5.69
C THR A 355 -14.49 4.03 -5.92
N THR A 356 -14.93 4.16 -7.17
CA THR A 356 -16.34 4.14 -7.60
C THR A 356 -16.84 2.73 -7.91
N GLY A 357 -15.95 1.72 -7.95
CA GLY A 357 -16.29 0.32 -8.12
C GLY A 357 -16.22 -0.17 -9.56
N ALA A 358 -15.57 0.56 -10.45
CA ALA A 358 -15.28 0.06 -11.79
C ALA A 358 -13.93 -0.69 -11.82
N LEU A 359 -13.88 -1.76 -12.61
CA LEU A 359 -12.71 -2.62 -12.83
C LEU A 359 -12.46 -2.76 -14.33
N TRP A 360 -11.25 -2.46 -14.73
CA TRP A 360 -10.76 -2.63 -16.10
C TRP A 360 -9.54 -3.55 -16.12
N THR A 361 -9.37 -4.27 -17.22
CA THR A 361 -8.16 -5.04 -17.52
C THR A 361 -7.62 -4.68 -18.89
N SER A 362 -6.34 -4.92 -19.10
CA SER A 362 -5.66 -4.80 -20.38
C SER A 362 -4.74 -6.00 -20.57
N ASP A 363 -4.60 -6.52 -21.78
CA ASP A 363 -3.69 -7.62 -22.13
C ASP A 363 -2.54 -7.17 -23.05
N ASP A 364 -2.42 -5.87 -23.30
CA ASP A 364 -1.46 -5.26 -24.24
C ASP A 364 -0.67 -4.09 -23.65
N GLY A 365 -0.42 -4.16 -22.33
CA GLY A 365 0.36 -3.13 -21.62
C GLY A 365 -0.37 -1.80 -21.48
N GLY A 366 -1.70 -1.79 -21.57
CA GLY A 366 -2.54 -0.60 -21.40
C GLY A 366 -2.94 0.08 -22.69
N ASP A 367 -2.55 -0.42 -23.87
CA ASP A 367 -2.94 0.17 -25.17
C ASP A 367 -4.46 0.11 -25.37
N ARG A 368 -5.08 -0.95 -24.86
CA ARG A 368 -6.54 -1.11 -24.82
C ARG A 368 -7.01 -1.66 -23.48
N TRP A 369 -8.01 -1.01 -22.93
CA TRP A 369 -8.68 -1.41 -21.69
C TRP A 369 -10.03 -2.04 -21.97
N GLN A 370 -10.37 -3.07 -21.20
CA GLN A 370 -11.67 -3.73 -21.24
C GLN A 370 -12.35 -3.52 -19.89
N LEU A 371 -13.57 -2.99 -19.91
CA LEU A 371 -14.41 -2.90 -18.70
C LEU A 371 -14.88 -4.31 -18.31
N VAL A 372 -14.45 -4.76 -17.14
CA VAL A 372 -14.88 -6.04 -16.55
C VAL A 372 -16.20 -5.85 -15.79
N SER A 373 -16.27 -4.79 -14.97
CA SER A 373 -17.46 -4.42 -14.22
C SER A 373 -17.47 -2.93 -13.89
N ALA A 374 -18.65 -2.31 -13.94
CA ALA A 374 -18.86 -0.94 -13.47
C ALA A 374 -19.64 -0.88 -12.13
N HIS A 375 -19.90 -2.03 -11.51
CA HIS A 375 -20.87 -2.16 -10.41
C HIS A 375 -20.31 -2.90 -9.19
N LEU A 376 -18.99 -3.05 -9.09
CA LEU A 376 -18.37 -3.54 -7.88
C LEU A 376 -18.50 -2.52 -6.75
N PRO A 377 -18.42 -2.94 -5.49
CA PRO A 377 -18.21 -2.00 -4.40
C PRO A 377 -16.89 -1.24 -4.58
N PRO A 378 -16.67 -0.09 -3.91
CA PRO A 378 -15.38 0.58 -3.91
C PRO A 378 -14.21 -0.39 -3.73
N VAL A 379 -13.25 -0.35 -4.65
CA VAL A 379 -12.11 -1.28 -4.66
C VAL A 379 -10.93 -0.67 -3.91
N TYR A 380 -10.29 -1.47 -3.09
CA TYR A 380 -9.14 -1.08 -2.29
C TYR A 380 -7.82 -1.66 -2.81
N CYS A 381 -7.87 -2.89 -3.33
CA CYS A 381 -6.67 -3.58 -3.80
C CYS A 381 -7.02 -4.53 -4.95
N VAL A 382 -6.15 -4.60 -5.95
CA VAL A 382 -6.16 -5.60 -7.01
C VAL A 382 -4.81 -6.31 -7.06
N ARG A 383 -4.81 -7.64 -7.21
CA ARG A 383 -3.58 -8.44 -7.36
C ARG A 383 -3.80 -9.62 -8.28
N PHE A 384 -2.86 -9.83 -9.17
CA PHE A 384 -2.78 -11.08 -9.94
C PHE A 384 -2.33 -12.23 -9.02
N ALA A 385 -2.82 -13.47 -9.29
CA ALA A 385 -2.57 -14.65 -8.48
C ALA A 385 -2.37 -15.92 -9.34
#